data_42ec558cbb2d33e879ab7b49a8695786
#
_entry.id   42ec558cbb2d33e879ab7b49a8695786
#
_cell.length_a   1.000
_cell.length_b   1.000
_cell.length_c   1.000
_cell.angle_alpha   90.00
_cell.angle_beta   90.00
_cell.angle_gamma   90.00
#
_symmetry.space_group_name_H-M   'P 1'
#
loop_
_entity.id
_entity.type
_entity.pdbx_description
1 polymer ?
#
loop_
_entity_poly.entity_id
_entity_poly.type
_entity_poly.pdbx_seq_one_letter_code
_entity_poly.pdbx_strand_id
1 'polypeptide(L)'
;MALQTPIPALFSDQLRELLPTEAEALLASLDEEASVSVRLNRRKTETPPASLPIGEAIPWAKPVGFYLDGRPSFAADPLWHAGVYYVQEASSMLLRLVAPLLGEEPLRALDLCAAPGGKSTLLVDLLPECSTLVSNELIRSRAQILAENIQKWGGVHSVVTSTEPQRLGRLREQFDFILVDAPCSGEGMFRKEEEARRQWTPGLVESCARQQREILDDIWPALAPGGLMVYSTCTFNRQEDEDMLSYLVEELGAEPVALPDLPKPITPSPLSSYPCYRMMPHRLRGEGLFMAVVRKPDAAVGSARTKSARAKSKPKPKLPQ
;
A
#
# COMPACT_ATOMS: atom_id res chain seq x y z
N MET A 1 21.05 14.47 -10.37
CA MET A 1 20.78 15.92 -10.52
C MET A 1 19.67 16.27 -9.56
N ALA A 2 19.81 17.35 -8.81
CA ALA A 2 18.71 17.86 -7.97
C ALA A 2 17.51 18.21 -8.86
N LEU A 3 16.28 17.94 -8.36
CA LEU A 3 15.05 18.31 -9.07
C LEU A 3 14.97 19.85 -9.17
N GLN A 4 14.58 20.36 -10.34
CA GLN A 4 14.46 21.80 -10.56
C GLN A 4 13.12 22.37 -10.06
N THR A 5 12.10 21.53 -9.97
CA THR A 5 10.77 21.93 -9.51
C THR A 5 10.77 22.02 -7.98
N PRO A 6 10.45 23.20 -7.40
CA PRO A 6 10.39 23.36 -5.96
C PRO A 6 9.24 22.53 -5.36
N ILE A 7 9.38 22.20 -4.09
CA ILE A 7 8.28 21.62 -3.30
C ILE A 7 7.13 22.64 -3.23
N PRO A 8 5.86 22.22 -3.44
CA PRO A 8 4.71 23.15 -3.39
C PRO A 8 4.60 23.83 -2.02
N ALA A 9 4.43 25.17 -2.02
CA ALA A 9 4.36 25.95 -0.77
C ALA A 9 3.20 25.49 0.13
N LEU A 10 2.02 25.25 -0.45
CA LEU A 10 0.86 24.77 0.31
C LEU A 10 1.09 23.39 0.95
N PHE A 11 1.86 22.50 0.28
CA PHE A 11 2.27 21.24 0.89
C PHE A 11 3.16 21.47 2.11
N SER A 12 4.16 22.36 1.97
CA SER A 12 5.06 22.70 3.07
C SER A 12 4.31 23.27 4.28
N ASP A 13 3.32 24.13 4.04
CA ASP A 13 2.50 24.73 5.11
C ASP A 13 1.62 23.68 5.80
N GLN A 14 0.94 22.82 5.04
CA GLN A 14 0.16 21.70 5.59
C GLN A 14 1.04 20.72 6.40
N LEU A 15 2.25 20.45 5.92
CA LEU A 15 3.17 19.58 6.63
C LEU A 15 3.63 20.17 7.96
N ARG A 16 3.88 21.48 8.02
CA ARG A 16 4.22 22.20 9.26
C ARG A 16 3.10 22.17 10.30
N GLU A 17 1.85 22.25 9.84
CA GLU A 17 0.68 22.11 10.73
C GLU A 17 0.54 20.67 11.23
N LEU A 18 0.76 19.68 10.37
CA LEU A 18 0.59 18.27 10.68
C LEU A 18 1.70 17.70 11.58
N LEU A 19 2.95 18.08 11.30
CA LEU A 19 4.16 17.56 11.94
C LEU A 19 5.09 18.71 12.38
N PRO A 20 4.68 19.57 13.31
CA PRO A 20 5.36 20.84 13.62
C PRO A 20 6.82 20.65 14.06
N THR A 21 7.17 19.52 14.65
CA THR A 21 8.56 19.23 15.11
C THR A 21 9.44 18.55 14.07
N GLU A 22 8.86 18.04 12.98
CA GLU A 22 9.57 17.19 12.00
C GLU A 22 9.48 17.70 10.56
N ALA A 23 8.58 18.66 10.30
CA ALA A 23 8.29 19.16 8.96
C ALA A 23 9.55 19.62 8.21
N GLU A 24 10.41 20.41 8.85
CA GLU A 24 11.62 20.94 8.20
C GLU A 24 12.61 19.81 7.85
N ALA A 25 12.76 18.81 8.72
CA ALA A 25 13.61 17.66 8.44
C ALA A 25 13.05 16.81 7.29
N LEU A 26 11.73 16.62 7.25
CA LEU A 26 11.06 15.92 6.15
C LEU A 26 11.19 16.69 4.84
N LEU A 27 10.91 18.01 4.83
CA LEU A 27 11.06 18.86 3.65
C LEU A 27 12.49 18.80 3.10
N ALA A 28 13.50 18.94 3.97
CA ALA A 28 14.90 18.83 3.57
C ALA A 28 15.22 17.47 2.94
N SER A 29 14.69 16.38 3.51
CA SER A 29 14.92 15.03 2.99
C SER A 29 14.29 14.79 1.62
N LEU A 30 13.25 15.51 1.23
CA LEU A 30 12.63 15.40 -0.09
C LEU A 30 13.47 16.01 -1.22
N ASP A 31 14.49 16.83 -0.90
CA ASP A 31 15.45 17.36 -1.88
C ASP A 31 16.76 16.56 -1.95
N GLU A 32 16.92 15.54 -1.08
CA GLU A 32 18.05 14.61 -1.14
C GLU A 32 17.95 13.63 -2.30
N GLU A 33 19.03 12.95 -2.60
CA GLU A 33 19.04 11.87 -3.60
C GLU A 33 18.27 10.65 -3.12
N ALA A 34 17.41 10.12 -3.99
CA ALA A 34 16.62 8.94 -3.71
C ALA A 34 17.49 7.69 -3.49
N SER A 35 17.22 6.93 -2.45
CA SER A 35 17.90 5.66 -2.22
C SER A 35 17.50 4.61 -3.25
N VAL A 36 18.45 3.73 -3.58
CA VAL A 36 18.19 2.58 -4.45
C VAL A 36 18.19 1.32 -3.61
N SER A 37 17.22 0.45 -3.82
CA SER A 37 17.12 -0.80 -3.09
C SER A 37 16.56 -1.93 -3.95
N VAL A 38 16.87 -3.16 -3.54
CA VAL A 38 16.46 -4.37 -4.21
C VAL A 38 15.93 -5.39 -3.21
N ARG A 39 15.03 -6.24 -3.69
CA ARG A 39 14.57 -7.42 -2.98
C ARG A 39 14.94 -8.68 -3.74
N LEU A 40 15.59 -9.62 -3.05
CA LEU A 40 16.01 -10.91 -3.63
C LEU A 40 14.83 -11.87 -3.75
N ASN A 41 14.83 -12.65 -4.82
CA ASN A 41 13.95 -13.79 -5.00
C ASN A 41 14.59 -15.05 -4.40
N ARG A 42 14.17 -15.43 -3.19
CA ARG A 42 14.73 -16.58 -2.44
C ARG A 42 14.49 -17.93 -3.11
N ARG A 43 13.58 -18.00 -4.09
CA ARG A 43 13.38 -19.21 -4.90
C ARG A 43 14.45 -19.39 -5.97
N LYS A 44 15.20 -18.31 -6.29
CA LYS A 44 16.19 -18.28 -7.38
C LYS A 44 17.62 -18.03 -6.91
N THR A 45 17.78 -17.43 -5.73
CA THR A 45 19.11 -17.16 -5.17
C THR A 45 19.08 -17.16 -3.64
N GLU A 46 20.11 -17.68 -3.04
CA GLU A 46 20.32 -17.61 -1.58
C GLU A 46 21.11 -16.38 -1.17
N THR A 47 21.95 -15.86 -2.07
CA THR A 47 22.84 -14.73 -1.82
C THR A 47 22.64 -13.63 -2.86
N PRO A 48 22.96 -12.37 -2.52
CA PRO A 48 22.94 -11.30 -3.49
C PRO A 48 23.86 -11.57 -4.68
N PRO A 49 23.42 -11.25 -5.92
CA PRO A 49 24.28 -11.34 -7.09
C PRO A 49 25.52 -10.44 -6.98
N ALA A 50 26.68 -10.96 -7.43
CA ALA A 50 27.93 -10.19 -7.44
C ALA A 50 27.91 -8.99 -8.40
N SER A 51 26.95 -8.94 -9.34
CA SER A 51 26.72 -7.80 -10.24
C SER A 51 26.12 -6.58 -9.55
N LEU A 52 25.56 -6.74 -8.34
CA LEU A 52 24.92 -5.66 -7.59
C LEU A 52 25.89 -5.05 -6.56
N PRO A 53 26.02 -3.71 -6.50
CA PRO A 53 26.76 -3.03 -5.42
C PRO A 53 25.95 -3.05 -4.13
N ILE A 54 25.92 -4.21 -3.46
CA ILE A 54 25.14 -4.42 -2.24
C ILE A 54 25.71 -3.63 -1.08
N GLY A 55 24.88 -2.76 -0.51
CA GLY A 55 25.15 -2.03 0.73
C GLY A 55 24.48 -2.70 1.94
N GLU A 56 23.90 -1.91 2.82
CA GLU A 56 23.25 -2.38 4.05
C GLU A 56 21.96 -3.18 3.79
N ALA A 57 21.72 -4.18 4.65
CA ALA A 57 20.44 -4.87 4.67
C ALA A 57 19.34 -3.96 5.24
N ILE A 58 18.17 -3.96 4.62
CA ILE A 58 16.99 -3.22 5.07
C ILE A 58 16.41 -3.89 6.32
N PRO A 59 16.36 -3.22 7.48
CA PRO A 59 16.01 -3.86 8.76
C PRO A 59 14.65 -4.58 8.74
N TRP A 60 13.63 -3.98 8.13
CA TRP A 60 12.27 -4.52 8.03
C TRP A 60 12.07 -5.49 6.87
N ALA A 61 13.07 -5.67 6.03
CA ALA A 61 13.02 -6.56 4.87
C ALA A 61 14.07 -7.68 4.90
N LYS A 62 14.71 -7.92 6.06
CA LYS A 62 15.64 -9.05 6.22
C LYS A 62 14.92 -10.39 5.99
N PRO A 63 15.61 -11.39 5.41
CA PRO A 63 16.98 -11.37 4.87
C PRO A 63 17.05 -11.06 3.38
N VAL A 64 16.02 -10.48 2.78
CA VAL A 64 15.86 -10.35 1.32
C VAL A 64 16.04 -8.94 0.78
N GLY A 65 15.87 -7.90 1.61
CA GLY A 65 15.94 -6.50 1.21
C GLY A 65 17.32 -5.89 1.45
N PHE A 66 17.86 -5.18 0.45
CA PHE A 66 19.17 -4.53 0.53
C PHE A 66 19.13 -3.16 -0.12
N TYR A 67 19.80 -2.18 0.48
CA TYR A 67 20.18 -0.94 -0.20
C TYR A 67 21.34 -1.22 -1.15
N LEU A 68 21.46 -0.38 -2.18
CA LEU A 68 22.60 -0.42 -3.10
C LEU A 68 23.47 0.82 -2.87
N ASP A 69 24.79 0.62 -2.99
CA ASP A 69 25.80 1.69 -2.95
C ASP A 69 26.01 2.28 -4.35
N GLY A 70 24.91 2.62 -5.01
CA GLY A 70 24.86 3.19 -6.36
C GLY A 70 23.70 2.64 -7.18
N ARG A 71 23.50 3.19 -8.36
CA ARG A 71 22.43 2.80 -9.28
C ARG A 71 23.00 2.14 -10.53
N PRO A 72 23.10 0.80 -10.58
CA PRO A 72 23.55 0.10 -11.79
C PRO A 72 22.51 0.19 -12.91
N SER A 73 22.92 -0.16 -14.13
CA SER A 73 22.01 -0.30 -15.26
C SER A 73 21.25 -1.63 -15.14
N PHE A 74 20.13 -1.65 -14.44
CA PHE A 74 19.31 -2.84 -14.24
C PHE A 74 18.85 -3.48 -15.56
N ALA A 75 18.49 -2.67 -16.54
CA ALA A 75 18.05 -3.14 -17.85
C ALA A 75 19.14 -3.93 -18.62
N ALA A 76 20.42 -3.75 -18.27
CA ALA A 76 21.52 -4.51 -18.84
C ALA A 76 21.87 -5.78 -18.04
N ASP A 77 21.25 -6.01 -16.88
CA ASP A 77 21.54 -7.16 -16.03
C ASP A 77 20.64 -8.37 -16.38
N PRO A 78 21.20 -9.48 -16.92
CA PRO A 78 20.43 -10.68 -17.19
C PRO A 78 19.69 -11.25 -15.98
N LEU A 79 20.23 -11.07 -14.77
CA LEU A 79 19.64 -11.57 -13.53
C LEU A 79 18.36 -10.80 -13.15
N TRP A 80 18.30 -9.52 -13.50
CA TRP A 80 17.06 -8.73 -13.36
C TRP A 80 15.97 -9.26 -14.30
N HIS A 81 16.34 -9.55 -15.56
CA HIS A 81 15.42 -10.15 -16.54
C HIS A 81 14.97 -11.55 -16.12
N ALA A 82 15.85 -12.30 -15.48
CA ALA A 82 15.54 -13.62 -14.93
C ALA A 82 14.72 -13.56 -13.64
N GLY A 83 14.45 -12.38 -13.08
CA GLY A 83 13.68 -12.19 -11.84
C GLY A 83 14.40 -12.74 -10.61
N VAL A 84 15.74 -12.70 -10.58
CA VAL A 84 16.55 -13.08 -9.42
C VAL A 84 16.41 -12.03 -8.31
N TYR A 85 16.15 -10.80 -8.67
CA TYR A 85 15.81 -9.70 -7.77
C TYR A 85 14.79 -8.74 -8.40
N TYR A 86 14.12 -7.98 -7.55
CA TYR A 86 13.21 -6.90 -7.90
C TYR A 86 13.79 -5.56 -7.42
N VAL A 87 13.84 -4.55 -8.27
CA VAL A 87 14.18 -3.18 -7.85
C VAL A 87 12.96 -2.61 -7.16
N GLN A 88 12.99 -2.60 -5.83
CA GLN A 88 11.86 -2.20 -5.00
C GLN A 88 12.27 -1.12 -4.02
N GLU A 89 11.42 -0.12 -3.87
CA GLU A 89 11.57 0.94 -2.88
C GLU A 89 11.50 0.34 -1.46
N ALA A 90 12.42 0.78 -0.60
CA ALA A 90 12.64 0.18 0.71
C ALA A 90 11.40 0.24 1.62
N SER A 91 10.69 1.40 1.67
CA SER A 91 9.50 1.56 2.51
C SER A 91 8.39 0.60 2.09
N SER A 92 8.23 0.33 0.79
CA SER A 92 7.24 -0.64 0.28
C SER A 92 7.45 -2.07 0.77
N MET A 93 8.67 -2.41 1.22
CA MET A 93 8.98 -3.72 1.80
C MET A 93 8.45 -3.87 3.24
N LEU A 94 7.90 -2.80 3.85
CA LEU A 94 7.22 -2.86 5.16
C LEU A 94 6.11 -3.91 5.17
N LEU A 95 5.48 -4.17 4.04
CA LEU A 95 4.48 -5.22 3.87
C LEU A 95 4.96 -6.60 4.36
N ARG A 96 6.26 -6.87 4.41
CA ARG A 96 6.80 -8.11 4.99
C ARG A 96 6.41 -8.35 6.44
N LEU A 97 6.22 -7.29 7.21
CA LEU A 97 5.85 -7.40 8.61
C LEU A 97 4.42 -7.93 8.84
N VAL A 98 3.64 -8.07 7.77
CA VAL A 98 2.32 -8.69 7.82
C VAL A 98 2.41 -10.23 7.85
N ALA A 99 3.53 -10.83 7.45
CA ALA A 99 3.69 -12.28 7.35
C ALA A 99 3.24 -13.07 8.59
N PRO A 100 3.57 -12.67 9.84
CA PRO A 100 3.10 -13.40 11.03
C PRO A 100 1.59 -13.40 11.25
N LEU A 101 0.85 -12.50 10.57
CA LEU A 101 -0.61 -12.39 10.65
C LEU A 101 -1.33 -13.30 9.64
N LEU A 102 -0.62 -13.84 8.65
CA LEU A 102 -1.21 -14.63 7.55
C LEU A 102 -1.51 -16.08 7.94
N GLY A 103 -0.90 -16.60 9.03
CA GLY A 103 -1.05 -17.98 9.43
C GLY A 103 -0.31 -18.95 8.48
N GLU A 104 -0.68 -20.24 8.55
CA GLU A 104 -0.04 -21.31 7.76
C GLU A 104 -0.97 -21.92 6.71
N GLU A 105 -2.29 -21.67 6.82
CA GLU A 105 -3.28 -22.22 5.89
C GLU A 105 -3.29 -21.45 4.56
N PRO A 106 -3.56 -22.13 3.43
CA PRO A 106 -3.65 -21.49 2.12
C PRO A 106 -4.71 -20.38 2.08
N LEU A 107 -4.35 -19.22 1.54
CA LEU A 107 -5.19 -18.02 1.46
C LEU A 107 -5.58 -17.72 0.00
N ARG A 108 -6.78 -17.17 -0.15
CA ARG A 108 -7.22 -16.47 -1.36
C ARG A 108 -6.91 -14.99 -1.18
N ALA A 109 -5.86 -14.52 -1.82
CA ALA A 109 -5.36 -13.17 -1.67
C ALA A 109 -5.67 -12.31 -2.91
N LEU A 110 -5.92 -11.01 -2.68
CA LEU A 110 -6.08 -10.00 -3.71
C LEU A 110 -5.11 -8.84 -3.45
N ASP A 111 -4.35 -8.45 -4.47
CA ASP A 111 -3.68 -7.15 -4.57
C ASP A 111 -4.48 -6.29 -5.55
N LEU A 112 -5.20 -5.29 -5.05
CA LEU A 112 -6.24 -4.60 -5.81
C LEU A 112 -5.70 -3.56 -6.80
N CYS A 113 -4.60 -2.88 -6.46
CA CYS A 113 -3.97 -1.81 -7.26
C CYS A 113 -2.50 -2.17 -7.51
N ALA A 114 -2.27 -3.29 -8.18
CA ALA A 114 -1.06 -4.09 -8.07
C ALA A 114 0.15 -3.59 -8.88
N ALA A 115 -0.07 -2.84 -9.97
CA ALA A 115 1.04 -2.46 -10.86
C ALA A 115 2.03 -1.47 -10.22
N PRO A 116 3.31 -1.64 -10.47
CA PRO A 116 3.94 -2.53 -11.44
C PRO A 116 4.26 -3.96 -10.93
N GLY A 117 3.87 -4.35 -9.70
CA GLY A 117 4.02 -5.71 -9.19
C GLY A 117 5.03 -5.88 -8.05
N GLY A 118 5.56 -4.79 -7.49
CA GLY A 118 6.51 -4.86 -6.36
C GLY A 118 5.90 -5.49 -5.12
N LYS A 119 4.69 -5.08 -4.74
CA LYS A 119 3.95 -5.63 -3.61
C LYS A 119 3.34 -7.00 -3.95
N SER A 120 2.80 -7.19 -5.16
CA SER A 120 2.32 -8.51 -5.61
C SER A 120 3.40 -9.58 -5.56
N THR A 121 4.59 -9.31 -6.11
CA THR A 121 5.71 -10.26 -6.06
C THR A 121 6.22 -10.50 -4.64
N LEU A 122 6.07 -9.53 -3.75
CA LEU A 122 6.35 -9.70 -2.33
C LEU A 122 5.29 -10.61 -1.68
N LEU A 123 4.01 -10.45 -1.99
CA LEU A 123 2.94 -11.33 -1.51
C LEU A 123 3.15 -12.77 -1.98
N VAL A 124 3.62 -13.01 -3.22
CA VAL A 124 4.00 -14.36 -3.69
C VAL A 124 4.99 -15.05 -2.75
N ASP A 125 5.90 -14.29 -2.12
CA ASP A 125 6.89 -14.83 -1.19
C ASP A 125 6.37 -14.98 0.25
N LEU A 126 5.35 -14.21 0.63
CA LEU A 126 4.83 -14.15 2.01
C LEU A 126 3.63 -15.08 2.26
N LEU A 127 2.81 -15.28 1.22
CA LEU A 127 1.61 -16.12 1.35
C LEU A 127 1.98 -17.56 1.65
N PRO A 128 1.20 -18.25 2.49
CA PRO A 128 1.35 -19.69 2.73
C PRO A 128 1.34 -20.49 1.43
N GLU A 129 1.94 -21.67 1.48
CA GLU A 129 2.02 -22.57 0.33
C GLU A 129 0.61 -22.92 -0.18
N CYS A 130 0.46 -23.10 -1.49
CA CYS A 130 -0.83 -23.33 -2.15
C CYS A 130 -1.85 -22.19 -2.09
N SER A 131 -1.49 -21.03 -1.58
CA SER A 131 -2.34 -19.83 -1.65
C SER A 131 -2.50 -19.36 -3.10
N THR A 132 -3.63 -18.74 -3.40
CA THR A 132 -3.89 -18.11 -4.71
C THR A 132 -3.83 -16.60 -4.58
N LEU A 133 -3.08 -15.94 -5.47
CA LEU A 133 -2.99 -14.48 -5.55
C LEU A 133 -3.65 -13.95 -6.82
N VAL A 134 -4.65 -13.10 -6.67
CA VAL A 134 -5.18 -12.27 -7.75
C VAL A 134 -4.51 -10.91 -7.66
N SER A 135 -3.82 -10.49 -8.71
CA SER A 135 -3.22 -9.16 -8.84
C SER A 135 -3.99 -8.36 -9.87
N ASN A 136 -4.67 -7.30 -9.44
CA ASN A 136 -5.52 -6.49 -10.29
C ASN A 136 -4.90 -5.13 -10.58
N GLU A 137 -5.05 -4.67 -11.82
CA GLU A 137 -4.68 -3.32 -12.21
C GLU A 137 -5.68 -2.80 -13.26
N LEU A 138 -6.30 -1.67 -12.98
CA LEU A 138 -7.34 -1.10 -13.82
C LEU A 138 -6.83 -0.71 -15.21
N ILE A 139 -5.62 -0.16 -15.29
CA ILE A 139 -5.01 0.34 -16.53
C ILE A 139 -4.33 -0.82 -17.25
N ARG A 140 -4.87 -1.21 -18.42
CA ARG A 140 -4.41 -2.38 -19.19
C ARG A 140 -2.92 -2.38 -19.52
N SER A 141 -2.34 -1.23 -19.89
CA SER A 141 -0.90 -1.14 -20.16
C SER A 141 -0.06 -1.42 -18.92
N ARG A 142 -0.50 -0.98 -17.75
CA ARG A 142 0.16 -1.28 -16.47
C ARG A 142 -0.06 -2.73 -16.05
N ALA A 143 -1.24 -3.30 -16.33
CA ALA A 143 -1.52 -4.72 -16.09
C ALA A 143 -0.62 -5.66 -16.91
N GLN A 144 -0.20 -5.26 -18.12
CA GLN A 144 0.78 -6.01 -18.90
C GLN A 144 2.15 -6.04 -18.20
N ILE A 145 2.62 -4.89 -17.72
CA ILE A 145 3.89 -4.80 -16.95
C ILE A 145 3.81 -5.65 -15.67
N LEU A 146 2.66 -5.60 -14.99
CA LEU A 146 2.39 -6.43 -13.82
C LEU A 146 2.50 -7.92 -14.16
N ALA A 147 1.87 -8.36 -15.25
CA ALA A 147 1.90 -9.76 -15.69
C ALA A 147 3.33 -10.23 -16.01
N GLU A 148 4.12 -9.41 -16.70
CA GLU A 148 5.53 -9.70 -16.98
C GLU A 148 6.35 -9.84 -15.70
N ASN A 149 6.12 -8.96 -14.71
CA ASN A 149 6.84 -9.00 -13.44
C ASN A 149 6.44 -10.21 -12.59
N ILE A 150 5.15 -10.58 -12.54
CA ILE A 150 4.67 -11.79 -11.85
C ILE A 150 5.27 -13.04 -12.53
N GLN A 151 5.23 -13.12 -13.86
CA GLN A 151 5.82 -14.24 -14.60
C GLN A 151 7.33 -14.33 -14.37
N LYS A 152 8.02 -13.20 -14.47
CA LYS A 152 9.46 -13.10 -14.22
C LYS A 152 9.83 -13.51 -12.80
N TRP A 153 9.02 -13.15 -11.81
CA TRP A 153 9.22 -13.55 -10.41
C TRP A 153 9.04 -15.05 -10.19
N GLY A 154 8.13 -15.69 -10.93
CA GLY A 154 7.81 -17.10 -10.80
C GLY A 154 6.65 -17.33 -9.83
N GLY A 155 5.64 -16.48 -9.87
CA GLY A 155 4.40 -16.61 -9.12
C GLY A 155 3.56 -17.78 -9.63
N VAL A 156 3.68 -18.94 -8.99
CA VAL A 156 2.77 -20.08 -9.18
C VAL A 156 1.46 -19.75 -8.48
N HIS A 157 0.32 -20.11 -9.04
CA HIS A 157 -1.00 -19.80 -8.50
C HIS A 157 -1.34 -18.28 -8.46
N SER A 158 -0.73 -17.50 -9.37
CA SER A 158 -1.02 -16.07 -9.51
C SER A 158 -1.82 -15.80 -10.78
N VAL A 159 -2.84 -14.94 -10.66
CA VAL A 159 -3.70 -14.51 -11.76
C VAL A 159 -3.65 -12.99 -11.86
N VAL A 160 -3.39 -12.46 -13.06
CA VAL A 160 -3.47 -11.00 -13.31
C VAL A 160 -4.80 -10.67 -13.95
N THR A 161 -5.48 -9.66 -13.39
CA THR A 161 -6.76 -9.16 -13.89
C THR A 161 -6.66 -7.67 -14.20
N SER A 162 -7.56 -7.19 -15.07
CA SER A 162 -7.73 -5.76 -15.33
C SER A 162 -9.23 -5.46 -15.29
N THR A 163 -9.71 -5.14 -14.08
CA THR A 163 -11.13 -4.91 -13.84
C THR A 163 -11.34 -3.86 -12.74
N GLU A 164 -12.53 -3.29 -12.73
CA GLU A 164 -12.93 -2.28 -11.73
C GLU A 164 -13.11 -2.91 -10.35
N PRO A 165 -12.74 -2.19 -9.25
CA PRO A 165 -12.92 -2.66 -7.88
C PRO A 165 -14.36 -3.13 -7.59
N GLN A 166 -15.35 -2.39 -8.06
CA GLN A 166 -16.77 -2.72 -7.90
C GLN A 166 -17.13 -4.11 -8.41
N ARG A 167 -16.51 -4.57 -9.52
CA ARG A 167 -16.76 -5.91 -10.05
C ARG A 167 -16.16 -6.99 -9.16
N LEU A 168 -14.97 -6.74 -8.61
CA LEU A 168 -14.35 -7.65 -7.65
C LEU A 168 -15.14 -7.70 -6.35
N GLY A 169 -15.70 -6.58 -5.89
CA GLY A 169 -16.54 -6.52 -4.71
C GLY A 169 -17.83 -7.37 -4.80
N ARG A 170 -18.29 -7.70 -6.01
CA ARG A 170 -19.40 -8.65 -6.22
C ARG A 170 -19.04 -10.09 -5.86
N LEU A 171 -17.75 -10.41 -5.81
CA LEU A 171 -17.22 -11.68 -5.31
C LEU A 171 -17.24 -11.65 -3.77
N ARG A 172 -18.41 -11.63 -3.18
CA ARG A 172 -18.58 -11.46 -1.74
C ARG A 172 -17.86 -12.54 -0.95
N GLU A 173 -17.09 -12.13 0.06
CA GLU A 173 -16.41 -13.03 1.02
C GLU A 173 -15.50 -14.08 0.35
N GLN A 174 -14.92 -13.73 -0.81
CA GLN A 174 -14.06 -14.65 -1.55
C GLN A 174 -12.57 -14.51 -1.20
N PHE A 175 -12.15 -13.42 -0.59
CA PHE A 175 -10.75 -13.18 -0.27
C PHE A 175 -10.52 -13.19 1.24
N ASP A 176 -9.52 -13.96 1.65
CA ASP A 176 -9.07 -14.06 3.04
C ASP A 176 -8.06 -12.94 3.37
N PHE A 177 -7.41 -12.40 2.32
CA PHE A 177 -6.48 -11.29 2.40
C PHE A 177 -6.67 -10.32 1.23
N ILE A 178 -6.74 -9.03 1.50
CA ILE A 178 -6.78 -7.97 0.47
C ILE A 178 -5.72 -6.92 0.78
N LEU A 179 -4.87 -6.62 -0.20
CA LEU A 179 -4.00 -5.44 -0.22
C LEU A 179 -4.64 -4.35 -1.07
N VAL A 180 -4.78 -3.17 -0.50
CA VAL A 180 -5.18 -1.94 -1.19
C VAL A 180 -4.03 -0.95 -1.08
N ASP A 181 -3.08 -1.03 -2.03
CA ASP A 181 -2.06 0.00 -2.23
C ASP A 181 -2.68 1.11 -3.08
N ALA A 182 -3.37 2.01 -2.42
CA ALA A 182 -4.34 2.89 -3.06
C ALA A 182 -3.68 3.95 -3.96
N PRO A 183 -4.29 4.29 -5.11
CA PRO A 183 -3.89 5.48 -5.85
C PRO A 183 -4.02 6.70 -4.93
N CYS A 184 -2.97 7.54 -4.88
CA CYS A 184 -2.85 8.64 -3.94
C CYS A 184 -2.21 9.86 -4.57
N SER A 185 -2.14 10.97 -3.84
CA SER A 185 -1.54 12.24 -4.29
C SER A 185 -0.03 12.16 -4.56
N GLY A 186 0.63 11.07 -4.10
CA GLY A 186 2.00 10.74 -4.50
C GLY A 186 3.09 11.61 -3.88
N GLU A 187 2.89 12.14 -2.69
CA GLU A 187 3.86 13.01 -1.98
C GLU A 187 5.21 12.32 -1.76
N GLY A 188 5.23 11.00 -1.56
CA GLY A 188 6.45 10.19 -1.49
C GLY A 188 7.22 10.10 -2.81
N MET A 189 6.63 10.53 -3.93
CA MET A 189 7.33 10.60 -5.23
C MET A 189 8.09 11.92 -5.43
N PHE A 190 7.94 12.90 -4.56
CA PHE A 190 8.54 14.23 -4.69
C PHE A 190 10.06 14.21 -4.80
N ARG A 191 10.72 13.19 -4.27
CA ARG A 191 12.16 12.99 -4.37
C ARG A 191 12.61 12.47 -5.74
N LYS A 192 11.72 11.81 -6.48
CA LYS A 192 12.03 11.10 -7.73
C LYS A 192 11.46 11.75 -8.97
N GLU A 193 10.29 12.38 -8.85
CA GLU A 193 9.48 12.81 -9.98
C GLU A 193 9.09 14.28 -9.85
N GLU A 194 9.65 15.11 -10.74
CA GLU A 194 9.28 16.53 -10.82
C GLU A 194 7.79 16.73 -11.12
N GLU A 195 7.22 15.84 -11.92
CA GLU A 195 5.82 15.93 -12.31
C GLU A 195 4.89 15.74 -11.10
N ALA A 196 5.26 14.89 -10.13
CA ALA A 196 4.51 14.75 -8.88
C ALA A 196 4.43 16.08 -8.09
N ARG A 197 5.55 16.84 -8.06
CA ARG A 197 5.58 18.18 -7.43
C ARG A 197 4.71 19.19 -8.18
N ARG A 198 4.70 19.14 -9.53
CA ARG A 198 3.91 20.06 -10.36
C ARG A 198 2.42 19.82 -10.28
N GLN A 199 2.02 18.55 -10.21
CA GLN A 199 0.61 18.15 -10.21
C GLN A 199 -0.04 18.25 -8.83
N TRP A 200 0.76 18.25 -7.77
CA TRP A 200 0.23 18.26 -6.42
C TRP A 200 -0.53 19.54 -6.10
N THR A 201 -1.74 19.39 -5.60
CA THR A 201 -2.60 20.46 -5.08
C THR A 201 -3.46 19.91 -3.94
N PRO A 202 -3.98 20.77 -3.03
CA PRO A 202 -4.98 20.32 -2.05
C PRO A 202 -6.20 19.66 -2.68
N GLY A 203 -6.64 20.14 -3.84
CA GLY A 203 -7.76 19.55 -4.58
C GLY A 203 -7.45 18.15 -5.13
N LEU A 204 -6.19 17.85 -5.48
CA LEU A 204 -5.75 16.51 -5.83
C LEU A 204 -5.85 15.57 -4.61
N VAL A 205 -5.38 16.00 -3.44
CA VAL A 205 -5.49 15.24 -2.17
C VAL A 205 -6.95 14.90 -1.88
N GLU A 206 -7.85 15.87 -1.91
CA GLU A 206 -9.29 15.66 -1.70
C GLU A 206 -9.90 14.68 -2.71
N SER A 207 -9.48 14.78 -3.98
CA SER A 207 -9.96 13.88 -5.04
C SER A 207 -9.48 12.44 -4.81
N CYS A 208 -8.20 12.27 -4.43
CA CYS A 208 -7.63 10.97 -4.10
C CYS A 208 -8.34 10.36 -2.88
N ALA A 209 -8.53 11.13 -1.82
CA ALA A 209 -9.22 10.68 -0.61
C ALA A 209 -10.66 10.20 -0.90
N ARG A 210 -11.41 10.90 -1.78
CA ARG A 210 -12.73 10.43 -2.22
C ARG A 210 -12.64 9.11 -2.98
N GLN A 211 -11.73 9.02 -3.96
CA GLN A 211 -11.52 7.80 -4.75
C GLN A 211 -11.12 6.62 -3.87
N GLN A 212 -10.29 6.84 -2.87
CA GLN A 212 -9.87 5.81 -1.91
C GLN A 212 -11.07 5.28 -1.11
N ARG A 213 -11.98 6.15 -0.65
CA ARG A 213 -13.23 5.73 0.02
C ARG A 213 -14.10 4.88 -0.90
N GLU A 214 -14.30 5.32 -2.14
CA GLU A 214 -15.07 4.56 -3.14
C GLU A 214 -14.45 3.17 -3.39
N ILE A 215 -13.11 3.08 -3.50
CA ILE A 215 -12.39 1.81 -3.65
C ILE A 215 -12.61 0.91 -2.43
N LEU A 216 -12.52 1.46 -1.22
CA LEU A 216 -12.72 0.70 0.01
C LEU A 216 -14.17 0.21 0.13
N ASP A 217 -15.17 1.04 -0.15
CA ASP A 217 -16.59 0.66 -0.17
C ASP A 217 -16.87 -0.46 -1.17
N ASP A 218 -16.31 -0.32 -2.36
CA ASP A 218 -16.49 -1.28 -3.44
C ASP A 218 -15.88 -2.64 -3.09
N ILE A 219 -14.69 -2.67 -2.48
CA ILE A 219 -13.95 -3.93 -2.27
C ILE A 219 -14.21 -4.60 -0.92
N TRP A 220 -14.66 -3.84 0.10
CA TRP A 220 -14.93 -4.37 1.44
C TRP A 220 -15.85 -5.60 1.46
N PRO A 221 -16.91 -5.68 0.63
CA PRO A 221 -17.75 -6.86 0.58
C PRO A 221 -17.04 -8.14 0.14
N ALA A 222 -15.93 -8.02 -0.62
CA ALA A 222 -15.17 -9.17 -1.12
C ALA A 222 -14.27 -9.81 -0.05
N LEU A 223 -13.93 -9.07 1.01
CA LEU A 223 -13.16 -9.60 2.14
C LEU A 223 -14.04 -10.55 2.96
N ALA A 224 -13.53 -11.74 3.26
CA ALA A 224 -14.22 -12.73 4.09
C ALA A 224 -14.28 -12.29 5.56
N PRO A 225 -15.27 -12.72 6.34
CA PRO A 225 -15.26 -12.59 7.81
C PRO A 225 -13.95 -13.17 8.36
N GLY A 226 -13.34 -12.49 9.36
CA GLY A 226 -12.01 -12.83 9.88
C GLY A 226 -10.84 -12.50 8.97
N GLY A 227 -11.09 -12.14 7.70
CA GLY A 227 -10.07 -11.79 6.72
C GLY A 227 -9.32 -10.50 7.05
N LEU A 228 -8.10 -10.38 6.54
CA LEU A 228 -7.22 -9.22 6.74
C LEU A 228 -7.22 -8.31 5.52
N MET A 229 -7.26 -7.00 5.75
CA MET A 229 -6.98 -5.99 4.74
C MET A 229 -5.77 -5.16 5.15
N VAL A 230 -4.84 -4.97 4.21
CA VAL A 230 -3.76 -4.00 4.32
C VAL A 230 -4.12 -2.81 3.45
N TYR A 231 -4.16 -1.64 4.04
CA TYR A 231 -4.28 -0.36 3.33
C TYR A 231 -2.94 0.36 3.34
N SER A 232 -2.49 0.85 2.19
CA SER A 232 -1.24 1.61 2.08
C SER A 232 -1.33 2.71 1.04
N THR A 233 -0.55 3.77 1.24
CA THR A 233 -0.33 4.88 0.31
C THR A 233 1.13 5.28 0.32
N CYS A 234 1.58 6.02 -0.70
CA CYS A 234 2.88 6.68 -0.71
C CYS A 234 2.72 8.20 -0.52
N THR A 235 1.94 8.63 0.48
CA THR A 235 1.71 10.04 0.79
C THR A 235 1.95 10.32 2.27
N PHE A 236 1.89 11.58 2.68
CA PHE A 236 2.16 12.02 4.06
C PHE A 236 0.99 12.78 4.67
N ASN A 237 -0.06 13.09 3.92
CA ASN A 237 -1.20 13.83 4.43
C ASN A 237 -2.15 12.90 5.21
N ARG A 238 -2.82 13.48 6.18
CA ARG A 238 -3.74 12.76 7.05
C ARG A 238 -5.00 12.27 6.34
N GLN A 239 -5.48 13.04 5.34
CA GLN A 239 -6.75 12.74 4.66
C GLN A 239 -6.71 11.40 3.93
N GLU A 240 -5.57 11.07 3.32
CA GLU A 240 -5.35 9.83 2.60
C GLU A 240 -4.80 8.70 3.48
N ASP A 241 -4.34 9.02 4.68
CA ASP A 241 -3.68 8.10 5.61
C ASP A 241 -4.58 7.76 6.81
N GLU A 242 -4.43 8.46 7.94
CA GLU A 242 -5.15 8.14 9.18
C GLU A 242 -6.67 8.31 9.07
N ASP A 243 -7.15 9.26 8.27
CA ASP A 243 -8.60 9.44 8.10
C ASP A 243 -9.22 8.29 7.29
N MET A 244 -8.45 7.63 6.40
CA MET A 244 -8.89 6.39 5.75
C MET A 244 -8.92 5.21 6.71
N LEU A 245 -7.95 5.10 7.64
CA LEU A 245 -8.02 4.10 8.68
C LEU A 245 -9.22 4.33 9.61
N SER A 246 -9.48 5.58 10.01
CA SER A 246 -10.66 5.92 10.79
C SER A 246 -11.94 5.55 10.05
N TYR A 247 -12.00 5.81 8.75
CA TYR A 247 -13.13 5.41 7.89
C TYR A 247 -13.35 3.88 7.88
N LEU A 248 -12.28 3.11 7.72
CA LEU A 248 -12.36 1.63 7.77
C LEU A 248 -12.92 1.14 9.11
N VAL A 249 -12.49 1.74 10.22
CA VAL A 249 -12.89 1.31 11.57
C VAL A 249 -14.29 1.80 11.91
N GLU A 250 -14.60 3.06 11.70
CA GLU A 250 -15.80 3.71 12.21
C GLU A 250 -17.01 3.51 11.28
N GLU A 251 -16.80 3.50 9.96
CA GLU A 251 -17.89 3.40 8.98
C GLU A 251 -18.03 1.96 8.44
N LEU A 252 -16.93 1.25 8.16
CA LEU A 252 -16.98 -0.12 7.65
C LEU A 252 -16.94 -1.18 8.77
N GLY A 253 -16.68 -0.76 10.00
CA GLY A 253 -16.68 -1.63 11.20
C GLY A 253 -15.48 -2.57 11.25
N ALA A 254 -14.35 -2.18 10.65
CA ALA A 254 -13.12 -2.96 10.69
C ALA A 254 -12.49 -2.94 12.08
N GLU A 255 -11.81 -4.01 12.45
CA GLU A 255 -11.01 -4.10 13.67
C GLU A 255 -9.55 -3.78 13.34
N PRO A 256 -8.95 -2.73 13.94
CA PRO A 256 -7.55 -2.40 13.66
C PRO A 256 -6.61 -3.45 14.26
N VAL A 257 -5.56 -3.82 13.48
CA VAL A 257 -4.60 -4.87 13.87
C VAL A 257 -3.20 -4.26 13.95
N ALA A 258 -2.56 -4.43 15.11
CA ALA A 258 -1.17 -4.02 15.29
C ALA A 258 -0.21 -5.03 14.64
N LEU A 259 0.84 -4.53 14.01
CA LEU A 259 1.94 -5.37 13.54
C LEU A 259 2.75 -5.88 14.75
N PRO A 260 3.05 -7.16 14.82
CA PRO A 260 3.96 -7.68 15.82
C PRO A 260 5.41 -7.27 15.51
N ASP A 261 6.24 -7.19 16.53
CA ASP A 261 7.71 -7.10 16.44
C ASP A 261 8.24 -6.02 15.47
N LEU A 262 7.86 -4.77 15.69
CA LEU A 262 8.33 -3.65 14.89
C LEU A 262 9.85 -3.45 15.04
N PRO A 263 10.63 -3.58 13.97
CA PRO A 263 12.05 -3.26 14.01
C PRO A 263 12.25 -1.74 14.12
N LYS A 264 13.23 -1.30 14.90
CA LYS A 264 13.65 0.10 14.90
C LYS A 264 14.13 0.51 13.50
N PRO A 265 13.82 1.72 13.00
CA PRO A 265 13.18 2.86 13.68
C PRO A 265 11.65 2.97 13.47
N ILE A 266 10.97 1.91 13.07
CA ILE A 266 9.51 1.97 12.78
C ILE A 266 8.73 2.13 14.08
N THR A 267 7.84 3.12 14.10
CA THR A 267 6.95 3.40 15.23
C THR A 267 5.52 3.60 14.73
N PRO A 268 4.51 3.34 15.56
CA PRO A 268 3.14 3.72 15.24
C PRO A 268 3.02 5.22 14.98
N SER A 269 2.09 5.60 14.12
CA SER A 269 1.78 7.02 13.86
C SER A 269 1.23 7.68 15.14
N PRO A 270 1.73 8.87 15.52
CA PRO A 270 1.17 9.63 16.62
C PRO A 270 -0.15 10.33 16.27
N LEU A 271 -0.56 10.31 14.99
CA LEU A 271 -1.72 11.05 14.49
C LEU A 271 -3.02 10.23 14.55
N SER A 272 -2.96 8.97 14.99
CA SER A 272 -4.12 8.09 15.12
C SER A 272 -4.12 7.37 16.47
N SER A 273 -5.31 7.13 17.03
CA SER A 273 -5.50 6.22 18.16
C SER A 273 -5.46 4.74 17.73
N TYR A 274 -5.60 4.47 16.44
CA TYR A 274 -5.52 3.13 15.87
C TYR A 274 -4.11 2.82 15.39
N PRO A 275 -3.62 1.57 15.48
CA PRO A 275 -2.29 1.19 15.02
C PRO A 275 -2.15 1.36 13.51
N CYS A 276 -1.26 2.24 13.10
CA CYS A 276 -0.82 2.46 11.73
C CYS A 276 0.61 2.99 11.72
N TYR A 277 1.27 2.91 10.57
CA TYR A 277 2.73 3.09 10.50
C TYR A 277 3.08 4.04 9.36
N ARG A 278 3.94 5.00 9.67
CA ARG A 278 4.50 5.96 8.71
C ARG A 278 5.99 5.71 8.53
N MET A 279 6.38 5.40 7.31
CA MET A 279 7.78 5.33 6.88
C MET A 279 8.17 6.70 6.35
N MET A 280 8.86 7.51 7.16
CA MET A 280 9.16 8.90 6.80
C MET A 280 10.61 9.03 6.33
N PRO A 281 10.88 9.69 5.16
CA PRO A 281 12.21 9.74 4.55
C PRO A 281 13.29 10.38 5.43
N HIS A 282 12.96 11.30 6.32
CA HIS A 282 13.91 11.91 7.26
C HIS A 282 14.29 11.01 8.46
N ARG A 283 13.52 9.93 8.70
CA ARG A 283 13.77 8.97 9.79
C ARG A 283 14.47 7.70 9.31
N LEU A 284 14.33 7.38 8.02
CA LEU A 284 14.85 6.14 7.44
C LEU A 284 15.13 6.32 5.95
N ARG A 285 15.98 5.46 5.40
CA ARG A 285 16.29 5.47 3.96
C ARG A 285 15.13 4.85 3.17
N GLY A 286 14.25 5.69 2.65
CA GLY A 286 13.08 5.31 1.84
C GLY A 286 12.35 6.54 1.33
N GLU A 287 11.34 6.35 0.48
CA GLU A 287 10.58 7.45 -0.13
C GLU A 287 9.31 7.80 0.64
N GLY A 288 8.95 6.95 1.58
CA GLY A 288 7.74 7.10 2.36
C GLY A 288 6.67 6.08 2.03
N LEU A 289 5.98 5.67 3.07
CA LEU A 289 4.81 4.78 2.98
C LEU A 289 3.96 4.98 4.23
N PHE A 290 2.66 5.04 4.06
CA PHE A 290 1.70 4.78 5.11
C PHE A 290 1.19 3.34 4.99
N MET A 291 1.02 2.66 6.12
CA MET A 291 0.42 1.32 6.15
C MET A 291 -0.42 1.11 7.40
N ALA A 292 -1.62 0.58 7.21
CA ALA A 292 -2.50 0.11 8.26
C ALA A 292 -2.98 -1.31 7.95
N VAL A 293 -3.22 -2.10 8.99
CA VAL A 293 -3.78 -3.44 8.88
C VAL A 293 -5.09 -3.48 9.66
N VAL A 294 -6.13 -4.00 9.03
CA VAL A 294 -7.43 -4.19 9.67
C VAL A 294 -7.96 -5.60 9.41
N ARG A 295 -8.82 -6.07 10.29
CA ARG A 295 -9.53 -7.34 10.18
C ARG A 295 -11.02 -7.08 9.97
N LYS A 296 -11.65 -7.81 9.08
CA LYS A 296 -13.10 -7.84 9.02
C LYS A 296 -13.63 -8.68 10.16
N PRO A 297 -14.54 -8.16 11.02
CA PRO A 297 -15.11 -8.95 12.10
C PRO A 297 -15.73 -10.25 11.61
N ASP A 298 -15.64 -11.29 12.43
CA ASP A 298 -16.35 -12.53 12.16
C ASP A 298 -17.86 -12.24 12.11
N ALA A 299 -18.58 -12.95 11.27
CA ALA A 299 -20.03 -12.88 11.27
C ALA A 299 -20.53 -13.27 12.67
N ALA A 300 -21.13 -12.34 13.40
CA ALA A 300 -21.63 -12.59 14.75
C ALA A 300 -22.55 -13.80 14.74
N VAL A 301 -22.18 -14.83 15.45
CA VAL A 301 -23.08 -15.95 15.73
C VAL A 301 -24.24 -15.37 16.58
N GLY A 302 -25.31 -14.99 15.90
CA GLY A 302 -26.61 -14.67 16.49
C GLY A 302 -26.63 -13.49 17.48
N SER A 303 -26.53 -12.25 17.02
CA SER A 303 -27.14 -11.11 17.67
C SER A 303 -28.10 -10.43 16.70
N ALA A 304 -29.39 -10.54 16.98
CA ALA A 304 -30.44 -9.82 16.28
C ALA A 304 -30.16 -8.30 16.38
N ARG A 305 -29.64 -7.71 15.31
CA ARG A 305 -29.59 -6.26 15.19
C ARG A 305 -31.00 -5.74 15.18
N THR A 306 -31.38 -5.06 16.25
CA THR A 306 -32.58 -4.22 16.36
C THR A 306 -32.59 -3.28 15.17
N LYS A 307 -33.56 -3.49 14.25
CA LYS A 307 -33.84 -2.58 13.14
C LYS A 307 -34.25 -1.23 13.74
N SER A 308 -33.34 -0.28 13.80
CA SER A 308 -33.67 1.13 14.04
C SER A 308 -34.64 1.58 12.93
N ALA A 309 -35.80 2.00 13.35
CA ALA A 309 -36.93 2.37 12.50
C ALA A 309 -36.55 3.56 11.60
N ARG A 310 -36.47 3.30 10.32
CA ARG A 310 -36.41 4.34 9.27
C ARG A 310 -37.73 5.09 9.32
N ALA A 311 -37.72 6.33 9.79
CA ALA A 311 -38.88 7.22 9.83
C ALA A 311 -39.51 7.33 8.43
N LYS A 312 -40.75 6.92 8.32
CA LYS A 312 -41.57 7.08 7.11
C LYS A 312 -41.76 8.57 6.85
N SER A 313 -41.21 9.09 5.78
CA SER A 313 -41.54 10.42 5.26
C SER A 313 -43.00 10.46 4.85
N LYS A 314 -43.76 11.42 5.40
CA LYS A 314 -45.15 11.69 5.05
C LYS A 314 -45.27 12.12 3.58
N PRO A 315 -46.32 11.73 2.87
CA PRO A 315 -46.57 12.15 1.47
C PRO A 315 -46.92 13.65 1.44
N LYS A 316 -46.38 14.38 0.44
CA LYS A 316 -46.70 15.78 0.18
C LYS A 316 -48.16 15.90 -0.31
N PRO A 317 -48.92 16.94 0.10
CA PRO A 317 -50.29 17.17 -0.39
C PRO A 317 -50.25 17.59 -1.86
N LYS A 318 -51.23 17.07 -2.64
CA LYS A 318 -51.53 17.47 -4.02
C LYS A 318 -52.14 18.88 -4.02
N LEU A 319 -51.62 19.77 -4.85
CA LEU A 319 -52.24 21.05 -5.18
C LEU A 319 -53.46 20.81 -6.07
N PRO A 320 -54.56 21.57 -5.88
CA PRO A 320 -55.74 21.50 -6.76
C PRO A 320 -55.48 22.21 -8.09
N GLN A 321 -56.22 21.76 -9.11
CA GLN A 321 -56.22 22.29 -10.50
C GLN A 321 -56.67 23.74 -10.59
#